data_482559a3575deb125991de5bff50e0cf
#
_entry.id   482559a3575deb125991de5bff50e0cf
#
_cell.length_a   1.000
_cell.length_b   1.000
_cell.length_c   1.000
_cell.angle_alpha   90.00
_cell.angle_beta   90.00
_cell.angle_gamma   90.00
#
_symmetry.space_group_name_H-M   'P 1'
#
loop_
_entity.id
_entity.type
_entity.pdbx_description
1 polymer ?
#
loop_
_entity_poly.entity_id
_entity_poly.type
_entity_poly.pdbx_seq_one_letter_code
_entity_poly.pdbx_strand_id
1 'polypeptide(L)'
;MDRSLTAIGFTVLALAFAPEPILAQGYTKKPVNSDWPCQQILVHNISVAAVWTGPSIDNADWQNDPKLVDLIDKTAARRVPLEDAQKQITDYAKTLGDDKKAKLTALFAGLYHKLDQERVQVIDGLDRFGHQQKELGDKLRAETAALHEAQDKAGGAPLPDIKDQSSPAKAPGPEASILEKLQWDMRIFQDRHKAVSFVCESPVLIEQRLFALARTIQENME
;
A
#
# COMPACT_ATOMS: atom_id res chain seq x y z
N MET A 1 77.93 28.63 41.24
CA MET A 1 76.47 28.51 41.67
C MET A 1 75.65 28.41 40.39
N ASP A 2 75.55 27.18 39.88
CA ASP A 2 74.94 26.86 38.61
C ASP A 2 73.49 26.46 38.81
N ARG A 3 72.63 27.17 38.13
CA ARG A 3 71.15 26.75 38.07
C ARG A 3 70.88 26.14 36.72
N SER A 4 70.81 24.80 36.72
CA SER A 4 70.29 24.06 35.58
C SER A 4 68.80 24.24 35.46
N LEU A 5 68.33 24.77 34.32
CA LEU A 5 66.92 24.81 33.90
C LEU A 5 66.65 23.56 33.06
N THR A 6 65.86 22.66 33.61
CA THR A 6 65.34 21.46 32.90
C THR A 6 64.16 21.88 32.12
N ALA A 7 64.22 21.84 30.79
CA ALA A 7 63.12 22.09 29.89
C ALA A 7 62.27 20.80 29.74
N ILE A 8 61.02 20.85 30.20
CA ILE A 8 60.05 19.75 30.01
C ILE A 8 59.38 19.98 28.64
N GLY A 9 59.73 19.11 27.70
CA GLY A 9 59.09 19.11 26.38
C GLY A 9 57.69 18.49 26.46
N PHE A 10 56.65 19.28 26.19
CA PHE A 10 55.31 18.79 25.98
C PHE A 10 55.14 18.31 24.53
N THR A 11 55.09 16.99 24.32
CA THR A 11 54.80 16.41 23.04
C THR A 11 53.27 16.40 22.87
N VAL A 12 52.71 17.30 22.06
CA VAL A 12 51.31 17.33 21.68
C VAL A 12 51.11 16.27 20.60
N LEU A 13 50.45 15.15 20.97
CA LEU A 13 50.03 14.11 20.06
C LEU A 13 48.77 14.61 19.34
N ALA A 14 48.89 15.10 18.11
CA ALA A 14 47.76 15.47 17.27
C ALA A 14 47.08 14.20 16.73
N LEU A 15 45.95 13.81 17.31
CA LEU A 15 45.07 12.81 16.73
C LEU A 15 44.40 13.39 15.47
N ALA A 16 44.88 12.99 14.31
CA ALA A 16 44.21 13.25 13.04
C ALA A 16 42.92 12.40 12.94
N PHE A 17 41.77 13.04 13.18
CA PHE A 17 40.50 12.49 12.81
C PHE A 17 40.36 12.53 11.28
N ALA A 18 40.61 11.41 10.61
CA ALA A 18 40.22 11.22 9.22
C ALA A 18 38.69 11.08 9.14
N PRO A 19 37.98 11.86 8.35
CA PRO A 19 36.55 11.60 8.11
C PRO A 19 36.43 10.31 7.33
N GLU A 20 35.81 9.30 7.94
CA GLU A 20 35.41 8.07 7.22
C GLU A 20 34.41 8.43 6.12
N PRO A 21 34.58 7.93 4.87
CA PRO A 21 33.58 8.13 3.84
C PRO A 21 32.35 7.35 4.26
N ILE A 22 31.28 8.05 4.60
CA ILE A 22 29.93 7.47 4.68
C ILE A 22 29.63 6.97 3.28
N LEU A 23 29.82 5.68 3.05
CA LEU A 23 29.31 5.00 1.87
C LEU A 23 27.79 5.16 1.96
N ALA A 24 27.26 6.14 1.23
CA ALA A 24 25.83 6.22 0.95
C ALA A 24 25.48 4.90 0.29
N GLN A 25 24.87 3.99 1.07
CA GLN A 25 24.30 2.78 0.55
C GLN A 25 23.25 3.24 -0.45
N GLY A 26 23.62 3.12 -1.73
CA GLY A 26 22.74 3.46 -2.82
C GLY A 26 21.45 2.69 -2.62
N TYR A 27 20.38 3.42 -2.37
CA TYR A 27 19.03 2.91 -2.40
C TYR A 27 18.85 2.37 -3.83
N THR A 28 19.12 1.10 -4.04
CA THR A 28 18.79 0.43 -5.30
C THR A 28 17.27 0.45 -5.36
N LYS A 29 16.75 1.43 -6.09
CA LYS A 29 15.34 1.56 -6.41
C LYS A 29 14.95 0.23 -7.07
N LYS A 30 14.35 -0.69 -6.28
CA LYS A 30 13.79 -1.94 -6.79
C LYS A 30 12.95 -1.54 -8.01
N PRO A 31 13.05 -2.23 -9.15
CA PRO A 31 12.26 -1.83 -10.31
C PRO A 31 10.82 -1.74 -9.86
N VAL A 32 10.28 -0.52 -9.91
CA VAL A 32 8.87 -0.28 -9.65
C VAL A 32 8.14 -1.20 -10.62
N ASN A 33 7.33 -2.13 -10.13
CA ASN A 33 6.43 -2.87 -10.99
C ASN A 33 5.70 -1.82 -11.83
N SER A 34 6.00 -1.76 -13.13
CA SER A 34 5.52 -0.71 -14.04
C SER A 34 4.00 -0.65 -14.12
N ASP A 35 3.34 -1.70 -13.64
CA ASP A 35 1.90 -1.90 -13.72
C ASP A 35 1.19 -1.60 -12.37
N TRP A 36 1.97 -1.34 -11.30
CA TRP A 36 1.42 -0.94 -10.01
C TRP A 36 0.71 0.42 -10.12
N PRO A 37 -0.63 0.50 -9.86
CA PRO A 37 -1.40 1.69 -10.20
C PRO A 37 -1.38 2.77 -9.12
N CYS A 38 -0.84 2.49 -7.93
CA CYS A 38 -0.91 3.39 -6.79
C CYS A 38 0.39 4.18 -6.61
N GLN A 39 0.29 5.37 -6.02
CA GLN A 39 1.46 6.22 -5.75
C GLN A 39 2.33 5.69 -4.60
N GLN A 40 1.72 5.00 -3.61
CA GLN A 40 2.46 4.40 -2.52
C GLN A 40 3.32 3.23 -3.01
N ILE A 41 4.43 3.03 -2.32
CA ILE A 41 5.34 1.91 -2.61
C ILE A 41 4.61 0.59 -2.35
N LEU A 42 4.76 -0.35 -3.30
CA LEU A 42 4.22 -1.70 -3.14
C LEU A 42 4.97 -2.45 -2.02
N VAL A 43 4.24 -2.79 -0.98
CA VAL A 43 4.69 -3.64 0.13
C VAL A 43 3.65 -4.74 0.30
N HIS A 44 4.03 -6.01 0.09
CA HIS A 44 3.06 -7.12 0.10
C HIS A 44 2.52 -7.44 1.50
N ASN A 45 3.38 -7.50 2.52
CA ASN A 45 3.00 -7.90 3.88
C ASN A 45 3.37 -6.84 4.91
N ILE A 46 2.57 -6.70 5.95
CA ILE A 46 2.89 -5.85 7.09
C ILE A 46 3.92 -6.57 7.96
N SER A 47 5.00 -5.90 8.34
CA SER A 47 5.93 -6.45 9.31
C SER A 47 5.30 -6.45 10.72
N VAL A 48 5.29 -7.59 11.40
CA VAL A 48 4.84 -7.67 12.80
C VAL A 48 5.58 -6.67 13.67
N ALA A 49 6.91 -6.58 13.51
CA ALA A 49 7.74 -5.66 14.30
C ALA A 49 7.41 -4.16 14.06
N ALA A 50 6.75 -3.81 12.96
CA ALA A 50 6.32 -2.44 12.71
C ALA A 50 5.07 -2.05 13.49
N VAL A 51 4.25 -3.03 13.88
CA VAL A 51 2.94 -2.79 14.52
C VAL A 51 2.82 -3.35 15.93
N TRP A 52 3.78 -4.16 16.37
CA TRP A 52 3.71 -4.89 17.64
C TRP A 52 5.05 -4.93 18.37
N THR A 53 5.04 -4.50 19.63
CA THR A 53 6.20 -4.53 20.54
C THR A 53 6.00 -5.48 21.73
N GLY A 54 4.89 -6.21 21.76
CA GLY A 54 4.55 -7.18 22.78
C GLY A 54 5.28 -8.54 22.60
N PRO A 55 4.84 -9.59 23.29
CA PRO A 55 5.42 -10.93 23.18
C PRO A 55 5.32 -11.49 21.75
N SER A 56 6.18 -12.49 21.41
CA SER A 56 6.09 -13.22 20.14
C SER A 56 4.70 -13.81 19.92
N ILE A 57 4.22 -13.71 18.67
CA ILE A 57 2.93 -14.24 18.23
C ILE A 57 3.03 -15.65 17.61
N ASP A 58 4.23 -16.19 17.44
CA ASP A 58 4.47 -17.42 16.66
C ASP A 58 3.71 -18.64 17.15
N ASN A 59 3.47 -18.72 18.47
CA ASN A 59 2.75 -19.84 19.10
C ASN A 59 1.45 -19.40 19.79
N ALA A 60 0.90 -18.26 19.38
CA ALA A 60 -0.31 -17.71 19.99
C ALA A 60 -1.54 -18.45 19.46
N ASP A 61 -2.17 -19.27 20.32
CA ASP A 61 -3.37 -20.03 19.96
C ASP A 61 -4.64 -19.17 20.08
N TRP A 62 -5.07 -18.62 18.96
CA TRP A 62 -6.31 -17.86 18.85
C TRP A 62 -7.44 -18.64 18.16
N GLN A 63 -7.10 -19.68 17.37
CA GLN A 63 -8.03 -20.39 16.51
C GLN A 63 -8.94 -21.35 17.30
N ASN A 64 -8.45 -21.87 18.40
CA ASN A 64 -9.16 -22.84 19.24
C ASN A 64 -10.06 -22.19 20.31
N ASP A 65 -10.12 -20.86 20.37
CA ASP A 65 -11.02 -20.12 21.27
C ASP A 65 -12.13 -19.42 20.47
N PRO A 66 -13.35 -20.01 20.41
CA PRO A 66 -14.46 -19.44 19.61
C PRO A 66 -14.85 -18.02 20.01
N LYS A 67 -14.69 -17.66 21.30
CA LYS A 67 -15.01 -16.28 21.77
C LYS A 67 -13.97 -15.30 21.26
N LEU A 68 -12.71 -15.73 21.22
CA LEU A 68 -11.63 -14.92 20.70
C LEU A 68 -11.75 -14.75 19.19
N VAL A 69 -12.08 -15.81 18.45
CA VAL A 69 -12.35 -15.74 17.01
C VAL A 69 -13.49 -14.76 16.70
N ASP A 70 -14.62 -14.85 17.44
CA ASP A 70 -15.74 -13.91 17.25
C ASP A 70 -15.35 -12.46 17.52
N LEU A 71 -14.54 -12.22 18.56
CA LEU A 71 -14.01 -10.88 18.86
C LEU A 71 -13.10 -10.36 17.75
N ILE A 72 -12.17 -11.20 17.24
CA ILE A 72 -11.30 -10.89 16.11
C ILE A 72 -12.14 -10.51 14.89
N ASP A 73 -13.14 -11.32 14.55
CA ASP A 73 -13.99 -11.09 13.39
C ASP A 73 -14.77 -9.78 13.48
N LYS A 74 -15.28 -9.45 14.65
CA LYS A 74 -16.01 -8.20 14.91
C LYS A 74 -15.09 -7.00 14.85
N THR A 75 -13.95 -7.07 15.52
CA THR A 75 -13.03 -5.93 15.65
C THR A 75 -12.20 -5.68 14.39
N ALA A 76 -11.90 -6.72 13.59
CA ALA A 76 -11.28 -6.56 12.28
C ALA A 76 -12.22 -5.90 11.27
N ALA A 77 -13.52 -6.17 11.34
CA ALA A 77 -14.46 -5.73 10.32
C ALA A 77 -14.54 -4.19 10.19
N ARG A 78 -14.27 -3.67 8.98
CA ARG A 78 -14.28 -2.21 8.69
C ARG A 78 -15.64 -1.55 8.89
N ARG A 79 -16.75 -2.31 8.82
CA ARG A 79 -18.10 -1.81 9.11
C ARG A 79 -18.32 -1.45 10.59
N VAL A 80 -17.48 -1.98 11.49
CA VAL A 80 -17.50 -1.63 12.91
C VAL A 80 -16.62 -0.38 13.09
N PRO A 81 -17.16 0.71 13.66
CA PRO A 81 -16.36 1.90 13.97
C PRO A 81 -15.11 1.54 14.78
N LEU A 82 -13.99 2.23 14.53
CA LEU A 82 -12.73 1.92 15.19
C LEU A 82 -12.83 2.04 16.72
N GLU A 83 -13.51 3.08 17.19
CA GLU A 83 -13.72 3.33 18.62
C GLU A 83 -14.52 2.21 19.29
N ASP A 84 -15.53 1.67 18.60
CA ASP A 84 -16.32 0.55 19.10
C ASP A 84 -15.49 -0.74 19.15
N ALA A 85 -14.63 -0.96 18.16
CA ALA A 85 -13.71 -2.09 18.15
C ALA A 85 -12.68 -2.00 19.29
N GLN A 86 -12.10 -0.82 19.52
CA GLN A 86 -11.17 -0.56 20.63
C GLN A 86 -11.85 -0.75 21.99
N LYS A 87 -13.08 -0.27 22.14
CA LYS A 87 -13.88 -0.48 23.35
C LYS A 87 -14.13 -1.96 23.61
N GLN A 88 -14.49 -2.76 22.58
CA GLN A 88 -14.69 -4.20 22.73
C GLN A 88 -13.42 -4.91 23.19
N ILE A 89 -12.25 -4.52 22.69
CA ILE A 89 -10.94 -5.04 23.12
C ILE A 89 -10.69 -4.69 24.61
N THR A 90 -10.91 -3.44 24.98
CA THR A 90 -10.73 -2.98 26.36
C THR A 90 -11.69 -3.69 27.32
N ASP A 91 -12.95 -3.85 26.93
CA ASP A 91 -13.93 -4.55 27.76
C ASP A 91 -13.60 -6.04 27.90
N TYR A 92 -13.13 -6.68 26.82
CA TYR A 92 -12.61 -8.05 26.88
C TYR A 92 -11.40 -8.16 27.83
N ALA A 93 -10.43 -7.26 27.74
CA ALA A 93 -9.25 -7.25 28.59
C ALA A 93 -9.58 -7.17 30.09
N LYS A 94 -10.67 -6.46 30.48
CA LYS A 94 -11.15 -6.40 31.86
C LYS A 94 -11.72 -7.70 32.39
N THR A 95 -12.13 -8.60 31.51
CA THR A 95 -12.67 -9.93 31.91
C THR A 95 -11.59 -10.97 32.15
N LEU A 96 -10.32 -10.67 31.78
CA LEU A 96 -9.20 -11.59 31.86
C LEU A 96 -8.52 -11.52 33.24
N GLY A 97 -8.10 -12.68 33.75
CA GLY A 97 -7.30 -12.82 34.96
C GLY A 97 -5.80 -12.96 34.67
N ASP A 98 -5.19 -13.97 35.27
CA ASP A 98 -3.74 -14.21 35.18
C ASP A 98 -3.24 -14.53 33.76
N ASP A 99 -4.10 -15.02 32.90
CA ASP A 99 -3.82 -15.32 31.50
C ASP A 99 -3.96 -14.12 30.55
N LYS A 100 -4.24 -12.93 31.09
CA LYS A 100 -4.50 -11.68 30.34
C LYS A 100 -3.46 -11.45 29.24
N LYS A 101 -2.18 -11.51 29.59
CA LYS A 101 -1.10 -11.26 28.63
C LYS A 101 -1.10 -12.28 27.49
N ALA A 102 -1.30 -13.56 27.78
CA ALA A 102 -1.36 -14.61 26.76
C ALA A 102 -2.57 -14.44 25.86
N LYS A 103 -3.75 -14.17 26.43
CA LYS A 103 -4.99 -13.96 25.66
C LYS A 103 -4.96 -12.71 24.78
N LEU A 104 -4.39 -11.61 25.26
CA LEU A 104 -4.21 -10.39 24.46
C LEU A 104 -3.18 -10.56 23.36
N THR A 105 -2.12 -11.34 23.59
CA THR A 105 -1.17 -11.72 22.54
C THR A 105 -1.86 -12.55 21.45
N ALA A 106 -2.69 -13.52 21.84
CA ALA A 106 -3.47 -14.34 20.91
C ALA A 106 -4.50 -13.49 20.12
N LEU A 107 -5.15 -12.52 20.77
CA LEU A 107 -6.02 -11.56 20.09
C LEU A 107 -5.28 -10.78 19.02
N PHE A 108 -4.12 -10.23 19.34
CA PHE A 108 -3.30 -9.52 18.35
C PHE A 108 -2.88 -10.44 17.20
N ALA A 109 -2.42 -11.67 17.50
CA ALA A 109 -2.03 -12.64 16.47
C ALA A 109 -3.16 -12.90 15.45
N GLY A 110 -4.38 -13.11 15.95
CA GLY A 110 -5.54 -13.32 15.09
C GLY A 110 -5.92 -12.08 14.28
N LEU A 111 -5.89 -10.90 14.87
CA LEU A 111 -6.13 -9.63 14.18
C LEU A 111 -5.08 -9.36 13.10
N TYR A 112 -3.80 -9.56 13.42
CA TYR A 112 -2.72 -9.42 12.47
C TYR A 112 -2.92 -10.36 11.28
N HIS A 113 -3.13 -11.65 11.54
CA HIS A 113 -3.31 -12.64 10.48
C HIS A 113 -4.48 -12.27 9.56
N LYS A 114 -5.62 -11.87 10.14
CA LYS A 114 -6.82 -11.54 9.37
C LYS A 114 -6.66 -10.28 8.54
N LEU A 115 -6.14 -9.21 9.13
CA LEU A 115 -6.00 -7.92 8.45
C LEU A 115 -4.85 -7.91 7.44
N ASP A 116 -3.74 -8.62 7.72
CA ASP A 116 -2.66 -8.78 6.74
C ASP A 116 -3.13 -9.59 5.53
N GLN A 117 -3.88 -10.68 5.76
CA GLN A 117 -4.46 -11.46 4.66
C GLN A 117 -5.46 -10.64 3.82
N GLU A 118 -6.34 -9.85 4.45
CA GLU A 118 -7.26 -8.94 3.73
C GLU A 118 -6.47 -7.93 2.90
N ARG A 119 -5.41 -7.37 3.46
CA ARG A 119 -4.56 -6.41 2.77
C ARG A 119 -3.84 -7.03 1.57
N VAL A 120 -3.29 -8.24 1.70
CA VAL A 120 -2.66 -8.98 0.60
C VAL A 120 -3.66 -9.20 -0.54
N GLN A 121 -4.89 -9.62 -0.25
CA GLN A 121 -5.93 -9.79 -1.26
C GLN A 121 -6.25 -8.48 -2.00
N VAL A 122 -6.26 -7.34 -1.29
CA VAL A 122 -6.47 -6.02 -1.92
C VAL A 122 -5.29 -5.65 -2.81
N ILE A 123 -4.05 -5.89 -2.37
CA ILE A 123 -2.83 -5.62 -3.15
C ILE A 123 -2.81 -6.47 -4.42
N ASP A 124 -3.11 -7.76 -4.33
CA ASP A 124 -3.19 -8.65 -5.49
C ASP A 124 -4.29 -8.20 -6.48
N GLY A 125 -5.39 -7.67 -5.94
CA GLY A 125 -6.46 -7.07 -6.74
C GLY A 125 -6.00 -5.81 -7.48
N LEU A 126 -5.24 -4.95 -6.82
CA LEU A 126 -4.67 -3.73 -7.40
C LEU A 126 -3.62 -4.04 -8.46
N ASP A 127 -2.78 -5.04 -8.25
CA ASP A 127 -1.78 -5.46 -9.24
C ASP A 127 -2.46 -5.97 -10.52
N ARG A 128 -3.46 -6.87 -10.39
CA ARG A 128 -4.28 -7.31 -11.54
C ARG A 128 -4.98 -6.15 -12.24
N PHE A 129 -5.49 -5.20 -11.48
CA PHE A 129 -6.12 -4.01 -12.04
C PHE A 129 -5.12 -3.16 -12.83
N GLY A 130 -3.91 -2.97 -12.32
CA GLY A 130 -2.84 -2.25 -12.99
C GLY A 130 -2.50 -2.87 -14.35
N HIS A 131 -2.33 -4.20 -14.41
CA HIS A 131 -2.14 -4.94 -15.65
C HIS A 131 -3.27 -4.70 -16.65
N GLN A 132 -4.53 -4.87 -16.23
CA GLN A 132 -5.68 -4.64 -17.11
C GLN A 132 -5.78 -3.20 -17.61
N GLN A 133 -5.40 -2.24 -16.77
CA GLN A 133 -5.40 -0.83 -17.15
C GLN A 133 -4.33 -0.52 -18.19
N LYS A 134 -3.16 -1.15 -18.07
CA LYS A 134 -2.10 -1.07 -19.06
C LYS A 134 -2.51 -1.70 -20.39
N GLU A 135 -3.06 -2.91 -20.37
CA GLU A 135 -3.57 -3.58 -21.57
C GLU A 135 -4.63 -2.72 -22.30
N LEU A 136 -5.55 -2.12 -21.52
CA LEU A 136 -6.54 -1.20 -22.12
C LEU A 136 -5.88 0.05 -22.71
N GLY A 137 -4.86 0.58 -22.07
CA GLY A 137 -4.07 1.69 -22.60
C GLY A 137 -3.33 1.32 -23.91
N ASP A 138 -2.76 0.11 -24.01
CA ASP A 138 -2.14 -0.42 -25.21
C ASP A 138 -3.15 -0.58 -26.35
N LYS A 139 -4.33 -1.11 -26.02
CA LYS A 139 -5.45 -1.25 -26.95
C LYS A 139 -5.90 0.11 -27.50
N LEU A 140 -6.07 1.11 -26.64
CA LEU A 140 -6.43 2.48 -27.06
C LEU A 140 -5.40 3.08 -28.02
N ARG A 141 -4.11 2.85 -27.77
CA ARG A 141 -3.04 3.28 -28.71
C ARG A 141 -3.15 2.61 -30.06
N ALA A 142 -3.41 1.29 -30.09
CA ALA A 142 -3.58 0.54 -31.34
C ALA A 142 -4.85 0.99 -32.12
N GLU A 143 -5.94 1.21 -31.43
CA GLU A 143 -7.20 1.69 -32.05
C GLU A 143 -7.04 3.13 -32.60
N THR A 144 -6.32 4.00 -31.90
CA THR A 144 -6.00 5.33 -32.37
C THR A 144 -5.14 5.28 -33.66
N ALA A 145 -4.13 4.42 -33.68
CA ALA A 145 -3.29 4.23 -34.87
C ALA A 145 -4.11 3.69 -36.06
N ALA A 146 -4.97 2.71 -35.82
CA ALA A 146 -5.85 2.15 -36.85
C ALA A 146 -6.84 3.23 -37.42
N LEU A 147 -7.33 4.10 -36.55
CA LEU A 147 -8.21 5.22 -36.97
C LEU A 147 -7.45 6.19 -37.87
N HIS A 148 -6.22 6.57 -37.53
CA HIS A 148 -5.39 7.44 -38.38
C HIS A 148 -5.08 6.79 -39.72
N GLU A 149 -4.74 5.50 -39.75
CA GLU A 149 -4.50 4.77 -40.99
C GLU A 149 -5.75 4.72 -41.89
N ALA A 150 -6.93 4.51 -41.30
CA ALA A 150 -8.20 4.52 -42.03
C ALA A 150 -8.50 5.89 -42.63
N GLN A 151 -8.23 6.96 -41.90
CA GLN A 151 -8.41 8.35 -42.38
C GLN A 151 -7.46 8.70 -43.53
N ASP A 152 -6.19 8.35 -43.41
CA ASP A 152 -5.21 8.58 -44.48
C ASP A 152 -5.65 7.91 -45.76
N LYS A 153 -6.20 6.70 -45.67
CA LYS A 153 -6.76 5.96 -46.83
C LYS A 153 -8.01 6.60 -47.40
N ALA A 154 -8.80 7.28 -46.57
CA ALA A 154 -10.04 7.99 -46.97
C ALA A 154 -9.80 9.42 -47.51
N GLY A 155 -8.55 9.87 -47.61
CA GLY A 155 -8.20 11.19 -48.16
C GLY A 155 -8.12 12.32 -47.12
N GLY A 156 -7.95 11.98 -45.84
CA GLY A 156 -7.57 12.94 -44.81
C GLY A 156 -8.68 13.88 -44.33
N ALA A 157 -9.94 13.45 -44.32
CA ALA A 157 -11.01 14.25 -43.75
C ALA A 157 -10.79 14.47 -42.24
N PRO A 158 -11.00 15.70 -41.68
CA PRO A 158 -10.79 15.96 -40.27
C PRO A 158 -11.65 15.04 -39.40
N LEU A 159 -11.07 14.50 -38.33
CA LEU A 159 -11.83 13.78 -37.30
C LEU A 159 -12.83 14.70 -36.61
N PRO A 160 -14.05 14.22 -36.31
CA PRO A 160 -14.93 14.90 -35.39
C PRO A 160 -14.25 15.02 -34.03
N ASP A 161 -14.42 16.14 -33.33
CA ASP A 161 -13.79 16.40 -32.03
C ASP A 161 -14.25 15.35 -31.00
N ILE A 162 -13.32 14.52 -30.53
CA ILE A 162 -13.57 13.43 -29.55
C ILE A 162 -14.08 13.99 -28.21
N LYS A 163 -13.94 15.31 -27.99
CA LYS A 163 -14.42 15.98 -26.77
C LYS A 163 -15.91 16.19 -26.73
N ASP A 164 -16.58 16.18 -27.87
CA ASP A 164 -18.05 16.31 -27.92
C ASP A 164 -18.72 14.94 -27.80
N GLN A 165 -18.91 14.51 -26.58
CA GLN A 165 -19.56 13.22 -26.23
C GLN A 165 -21.09 13.24 -26.43
N SER A 166 -21.66 14.36 -26.90
CA SER A 166 -23.10 14.54 -26.96
C SER A 166 -23.75 14.06 -28.28
N SER A 167 -22.93 13.74 -29.28
CA SER A 167 -23.45 13.24 -30.56
C SER A 167 -22.61 12.05 -31.06
N PRO A 168 -23.22 10.88 -31.31
CA PRO A 168 -22.54 9.84 -32.05
C PRO A 168 -22.24 10.35 -33.45
N ALA A 169 -20.96 10.60 -33.73
CA ALA A 169 -20.53 11.00 -35.06
C ALA A 169 -20.92 9.91 -36.05
N LYS A 170 -21.89 10.16 -36.88
CA LYS A 170 -22.34 9.28 -37.95
C LYS A 170 -21.37 9.41 -39.12
N ALA A 171 -20.12 8.93 -38.92
CA ALA A 171 -19.18 8.83 -40.05
C ALA A 171 -19.61 7.66 -40.92
N PRO A 172 -19.73 7.83 -42.24
CA PRO A 172 -20.01 6.72 -43.12
C PRO A 172 -18.75 5.86 -43.31
N GLY A 173 -18.86 4.57 -43.01
CA GLY A 173 -17.80 3.59 -43.32
C GLY A 173 -17.15 2.89 -42.10
N PRO A 174 -16.08 2.13 -42.34
CA PRO A 174 -15.36 1.36 -41.29
C PRO A 174 -14.77 2.27 -40.20
N GLU A 175 -14.49 3.54 -40.49
CA GLU A 175 -13.99 4.55 -39.56
C GLU A 175 -14.97 4.81 -38.42
N ALA A 176 -16.28 4.80 -38.69
CA ALA A 176 -17.32 5.04 -37.69
C ALA A 176 -17.30 3.99 -36.58
N SER A 177 -17.12 2.73 -36.95
CA SER A 177 -17.08 1.63 -35.99
C SER A 177 -15.81 1.65 -35.12
N ILE A 178 -14.68 2.06 -35.70
CA ILE A 178 -13.41 2.23 -34.97
C ILE A 178 -13.53 3.40 -33.99
N LEU A 179 -14.09 4.51 -34.43
CA LEU A 179 -14.28 5.70 -33.58
C LEU A 179 -15.21 5.43 -32.40
N GLU A 180 -16.36 4.78 -32.64
CA GLU A 180 -17.31 4.42 -31.59
C GLU A 180 -16.67 3.53 -30.55
N LYS A 181 -15.92 2.52 -30.97
CA LYS A 181 -15.20 1.61 -30.11
C LYS A 181 -14.12 2.33 -29.30
N LEU A 182 -13.33 3.18 -29.93
CA LEU A 182 -12.31 4.00 -29.27
C LEU A 182 -12.92 4.91 -28.20
N GLN A 183 -14.05 5.56 -28.49
CA GLN A 183 -14.77 6.41 -27.52
C GLN A 183 -15.26 5.60 -26.31
N TRP A 184 -15.78 4.40 -26.55
CA TRP A 184 -16.24 3.50 -25.48
C TRP A 184 -15.09 3.05 -24.59
N ASP A 185 -14.00 2.55 -25.17
CA ASP A 185 -12.83 2.08 -24.44
C ASP A 185 -12.12 3.22 -23.69
N MET A 186 -12.09 4.42 -24.25
CA MET A 186 -11.57 5.62 -23.59
C MET A 186 -12.40 5.99 -22.35
N ARG A 187 -13.73 5.91 -22.42
CA ARG A 187 -14.62 6.14 -21.27
C ARG A 187 -14.33 5.13 -20.16
N ILE A 188 -14.25 3.84 -20.49
CA ILE A 188 -13.91 2.78 -19.52
C ILE A 188 -12.55 3.07 -18.88
N PHE A 189 -11.55 3.45 -19.68
CA PHE A 189 -10.20 3.76 -19.19
C PHE A 189 -10.23 4.92 -18.18
N GLN A 190 -10.94 6.00 -18.51
CA GLN A 190 -11.07 7.18 -17.65
C GLN A 190 -11.81 6.88 -16.35
N ASP A 191 -12.92 6.14 -16.41
CA ASP A 191 -13.70 5.79 -15.23
C ASP A 191 -12.92 4.86 -14.28
N ARG A 192 -12.18 3.89 -14.82
CA ARG A 192 -11.26 3.07 -14.06
C ARG A 192 -10.14 3.90 -13.44
N HIS A 193 -9.57 4.85 -14.18
CA HIS A 193 -8.51 5.72 -13.67
C HIS A 193 -9.00 6.60 -12.50
N LYS A 194 -10.22 7.10 -12.56
CA LYS A 194 -10.83 7.84 -11.44
C LYS A 194 -11.06 6.98 -10.22
N ALA A 195 -11.51 5.74 -10.43
CA ALA A 195 -11.82 4.82 -9.32
C ALA A 195 -10.56 4.32 -8.59
N VAL A 196 -9.42 4.22 -9.28
CA VAL A 196 -8.20 3.61 -8.71
C VAL A 196 -7.67 4.35 -7.48
N SER A 197 -7.78 5.68 -7.45
CA SER A 197 -7.32 6.48 -6.31
C SER A 197 -7.98 6.06 -5.00
N PHE A 198 -9.31 5.83 -5.02
CA PHE A 198 -10.06 5.35 -3.85
C PHE A 198 -9.68 3.92 -3.44
N VAL A 199 -9.43 3.04 -4.41
CA VAL A 199 -9.04 1.65 -4.11
C VAL A 199 -7.62 1.60 -3.55
N CYS A 200 -6.72 2.48 -4.00
CA CYS A 200 -5.36 2.60 -3.48
C CYS A 200 -5.29 3.02 -2.00
N GLU A 201 -6.32 3.64 -1.46
CA GLU A 201 -6.40 3.96 -0.02
C GLU A 201 -6.70 2.72 0.85
N SER A 202 -7.30 1.68 0.27
CA SER A 202 -7.77 0.52 1.04
C SER A 202 -6.65 -0.19 1.82
N PRO A 203 -5.45 -0.48 1.28
CA PRO A 203 -4.35 -1.07 2.05
C PRO A 203 -3.92 -0.22 3.23
N VAL A 204 -3.89 1.10 3.05
CA VAL A 204 -3.52 2.07 4.11
C VAL A 204 -4.55 2.07 5.24
N LEU A 205 -5.84 2.04 4.92
CA LEU A 205 -6.91 1.98 5.92
C LEU A 205 -6.87 0.68 6.74
N ILE A 206 -6.51 -0.45 6.10
CA ILE A 206 -6.33 -1.73 6.80
C ILE A 206 -5.13 -1.64 7.77
N GLU A 207 -4.00 -1.09 7.32
CA GLU A 207 -2.82 -0.87 8.16
C GLU A 207 -3.12 0.03 9.35
N GLN A 208 -3.77 1.16 9.12
CA GLN A 208 -4.16 2.10 10.18
C GLN A 208 -5.06 1.44 11.21
N ARG A 209 -6.01 0.62 10.77
CA ARG A 209 -6.88 -0.13 11.68
C ARG A 209 -6.08 -1.12 12.52
N LEU A 210 -5.23 -1.94 11.88
CA LEU A 210 -4.38 -2.89 12.60
C LEU A 210 -3.51 -2.18 13.63
N PHE A 211 -2.87 -1.07 13.24
CA PHE A 211 -2.00 -0.31 14.12
C PHE A 211 -2.75 0.23 15.35
N ALA A 212 -3.95 0.79 15.13
CA ALA A 212 -4.76 1.33 16.22
C ALA A 212 -5.25 0.24 17.19
N LEU A 213 -5.68 -0.92 16.66
CA LEU A 213 -6.11 -2.04 17.48
C LEU A 213 -4.94 -2.67 18.24
N ALA A 214 -3.76 -2.81 17.61
CA ALA A 214 -2.54 -3.29 18.25
C ALA A 214 -2.14 -2.40 19.44
N ARG A 215 -2.20 -1.07 19.26
CA ARG A 215 -1.92 -0.12 20.33
C ARG A 215 -2.89 -0.28 21.50
N THR A 216 -4.19 -0.38 21.22
CA THR A 216 -5.19 -0.61 22.27
C THR A 216 -4.94 -1.91 23.03
N ILE A 217 -4.54 -2.99 22.35
CA ILE A 217 -4.18 -4.24 23.00
C ILE A 217 -2.98 -4.05 23.91
N GLN A 218 -1.90 -3.39 23.43
CA GLN A 218 -0.68 -3.14 24.21
C GLN A 218 -0.95 -2.32 25.47
N GLU A 219 -1.75 -1.25 25.35
CA GLU A 219 -2.17 -0.41 26.48
C GLU A 219 -2.94 -1.20 27.56
N ASN A 220 -3.66 -2.23 27.17
CA ASN A 220 -4.38 -3.11 28.10
C ASN A 220 -3.54 -4.27 28.62
N MET A 221 -2.30 -4.47 28.16
CA MET A 221 -1.38 -5.52 28.71
C MET A 221 -0.63 -5.04 29.96
N GLU A 222 -0.53 -3.75 30.14
CA GLU A 222 0.07 -3.13 31.34
C GLU A 222 -0.90 -3.22 32.53
#